data_bc0640059b86a44b8115bfcaf744be59
#
_entry.id   bc0640059b86a44b8115bfcaf744be59
#
_cell.length_a   1.000
_cell.length_b   1.000
_cell.length_c   1.000
_cell.angle_alpha   90.00
_cell.angle_beta   90.00
_cell.angle_gamma   90.00
#
_symmetry.space_group_name_H-M   'P 1'
#
loop_
_entity.id
_entity.type
_entity.pdbx_description
1 polymer ?
#
loop_
_entity_poly.entity_id
_entity_poly.type
_entity_poly.pdbx_seq_one_letter_code
_entity_poly.pdbx_strand_id
1 'polypeptide(L)'
;GKILIKESIPTLKYRNFEEIVEDMAHLCIRVADKYGLNIDNDIEFIGIGCYGSTDSKNGTIIYSSYFGFKNVALAKEMKKYVNIPVYCDNDANCYALAENRIGATKGLRNTVIITIGTAISGGIIIEDKIYPGLAYGAGEFGHHVIIYGGEQCECGRNGCWAAYASTHALVRDARIMAVR
;
A
#
# COMPACT_ATOMS: atom_id res chain seq x y z
N GLY A 1 4.26 4.54 -18.99
CA GLY A 1 5.55 4.21 -18.38
C GLY A 1 6.05 2.83 -18.84
N LYS A 2 7.37 2.67 -18.87
CA LYS A 2 8.04 1.40 -19.18
C LYS A 2 8.77 0.93 -17.92
N ILE A 3 8.53 -0.31 -17.48
CA ILE A 3 9.33 -0.93 -16.41
C ILE A 3 10.69 -1.31 -17.01
N LEU A 4 11.77 -0.76 -16.47
CA LEU A 4 13.13 -1.04 -16.92
C LEU A 4 13.72 -2.26 -16.23
N ILE A 5 13.51 -2.37 -14.91
CA ILE A 5 14.00 -3.47 -14.09
C ILE A 5 13.00 -3.75 -12.95
N LYS A 6 12.95 -4.97 -12.47
CA LYS A 6 12.15 -5.38 -11.31
C LYS A 6 12.96 -6.34 -10.44
N GLU A 7 13.03 -6.05 -9.16
CA GLU A 7 13.60 -6.93 -8.13
C GLU A 7 12.68 -7.04 -6.92
N SER A 8 12.90 -8.05 -6.10
CA SER A 8 12.19 -8.24 -4.84
C SER A 8 13.08 -8.89 -3.79
N ILE A 9 12.79 -8.57 -2.54
CA ILE A 9 13.37 -9.20 -1.36
C ILE A 9 12.25 -9.53 -0.38
N PRO A 10 12.40 -10.56 0.48
CA PRO A 10 11.45 -10.83 1.56
C PRO A 10 11.44 -9.69 2.57
N THR A 11 10.27 -9.16 2.92
CA THR A 11 10.17 -8.06 3.90
C THR A 11 10.39 -8.52 5.34
N LEU A 12 10.01 -9.78 5.68
CA LEU A 12 10.16 -10.36 7.01
C LEU A 12 9.51 -9.48 8.10
N LYS A 13 8.20 -9.48 8.17
CA LYS A 13 7.33 -8.53 8.89
C LYS A 13 7.56 -8.35 10.40
N TYR A 14 8.29 -9.24 11.05
CA TYR A 14 8.55 -9.18 12.50
C TYR A 14 9.83 -8.42 12.87
N ARG A 15 10.45 -7.77 11.89
CA ARG A 15 11.67 -6.96 12.06
C ARG A 15 11.33 -5.54 12.48
N ASN A 16 12.35 -4.82 12.95
CA ASN A 16 12.24 -3.40 13.26
C ASN A 16 11.93 -2.58 12.00
N PHE A 17 11.29 -1.44 12.20
CA PHE A 17 10.98 -0.52 11.12
C PHE A 17 12.25 -0.06 10.39
N GLU A 18 13.28 0.30 11.13
CA GLU A 18 14.56 0.79 10.62
C GLU A 18 15.25 -0.25 9.73
N GLU A 19 15.28 -1.52 10.15
CA GLU A 19 15.88 -2.62 9.36
C GLU A 19 15.12 -2.85 8.04
N ILE A 20 13.79 -2.74 8.06
CA ILE A 20 12.98 -2.88 6.84
C ILE A 20 13.26 -1.71 5.89
N VAL A 21 13.39 -0.50 6.40
CA VAL A 21 13.68 0.69 5.60
C VAL A 21 15.09 0.63 5.03
N GLU A 22 16.07 0.18 5.81
CA GLU A 22 17.45 -0.03 5.35
C GLU A 22 17.51 -1.00 4.17
N ASP A 23 16.86 -2.17 4.29
CA ASP A 23 16.78 -3.15 3.20
C ASP A 23 16.09 -2.58 1.95
N MET A 24 15.04 -1.80 2.14
CA MET A 24 14.31 -1.13 1.05
C MET A 24 15.21 -0.11 0.33
N ALA A 25 15.95 0.69 1.08
CA ALA A 25 16.88 1.66 0.53
C ALA A 25 18.01 0.97 -0.25
N HIS A 26 18.62 -0.06 0.34
CA HIS A 26 19.66 -0.85 -0.32
C HIS A 26 19.13 -1.56 -1.57
N LEU A 27 17.87 -2.01 -1.57
CA LEU A 27 17.23 -2.55 -2.77
C LEU A 27 17.12 -1.49 -3.88
N CYS A 28 16.68 -0.28 -3.54
CA CYS A 28 16.59 0.82 -4.52
C CYS A 28 17.98 1.17 -5.12
N ILE A 29 19.00 1.29 -4.27
CA ILE A 29 20.38 1.56 -4.71
C ILE A 29 20.87 0.45 -5.64
N ARG A 30 20.75 -0.80 -5.23
CA ARG A 30 21.16 -1.96 -6.02
C ARG A 30 20.45 -2.05 -7.37
N VAL A 31 19.16 -1.71 -7.41
CA VAL A 31 18.37 -1.71 -8.66
C VAL A 31 18.85 -0.62 -9.60
N ALA A 32 19.18 0.57 -9.10
CA ALA A 32 19.75 1.65 -9.89
C ALA A 32 21.12 1.26 -10.45
N ASP A 33 22.03 0.76 -9.59
CA ASP A 33 23.38 0.32 -9.97
C ASP A 33 23.37 -0.75 -11.05
N LYS A 34 22.48 -1.73 -10.97
CA LYS A 34 22.32 -2.77 -11.99
C LYS A 34 21.92 -2.23 -13.36
N TYR A 35 21.27 -1.09 -13.40
CA TYR A 35 20.90 -0.40 -14.62
C TYR A 35 21.98 0.61 -15.07
N GLY A 36 23.08 0.70 -14.33
CA GLY A 36 24.16 1.66 -14.59
C GLY A 36 23.83 3.09 -14.19
N LEU A 37 22.88 3.27 -13.28
CA LEU A 37 22.42 4.57 -12.77
C LEU A 37 22.91 4.80 -11.34
N ASN A 38 23.29 6.03 -11.04
CA ASN A 38 23.55 6.47 -9.68
C ASN A 38 22.23 6.95 -9.05
N ILE A 39 21.88 6.43 -7.87
CA ILE A 39 20.59 6.72 -7.21
C ILE A 39 20.41 8.22 -6.94
N ASP A 40 21.44 8.93 -6.54
CA ASP A 40 21.36 10.33 -6.12
C ASP A 40 21.47 11.33 -7.29
N ASN A 41 22.01 10.90 -8.44
CA ASN A 41 22.26 11.80 -9.58
C ASN A 41 21.33 11.56 -10.76
N ASP A 42 20.90 10.30 -10.99
CA ASP A 42 20.16 9.91 -12.19
C ASP A 42 18.69 9.58 -11.90
N ILE A 43 18.30 9.48 -10.62
CA ILE A 43 16.92 9.20 -10.20
C ILE A 43 16.29 10.46 -9.61
N GLU A 44 15.13 10.85 -10.13
CA GLU A 44 14.45 12.07 -9.69
C GLU A 44 13.80 11.92 -8.31
N PHE A 45 13.22 10.76 -8.01
CA PHE A 45 12.56 10.47 -6.74
C PHE A 45 12.30 8.97 -6.54
N ILE A 46 12.00 8.60 -5.30
CA ILE A 46 11.48 7.27 -4.92
C ILE A 46 10.02 7.42 -4.51
N GLY A 47 9.15 6.62 -5.12
CA GLY A 47 7.75 6.48 -4.72
C GLY A 47 7.52 5.14 -4.03
N ILE A 48 6.85 5.14 -2.88
CA ILE A 48 6.62 3.95 -2.06
C ILE A 48 5.12 3.78 -1.80
N GLY A 49 4.55 2.66 -2.26
CA GLY A 49 3.22 2.21 -1.84
C GLY A 49 3.31 1.42 -0.55
N CYS A 50 2.63 1.88 0.50
CA CYS A 50 2.70 1.29 1.85
C CYS A 50 1.39 0.59 2.22
N TYR A 51 1.49 -0.54 2.90
CA TYR A 51 0.32 -1.14 3.53
C TYR A 51 -0.09 -0.35 4.78
N GLY A 52 -1.35 0.11 4.81
CA GLY A 52 -1.96 0.84 5.93
C GLY A 52 -2.22 2.32 5.65
N SER A 53 -2.75 3.02 6.65
CA SER A 53 -3.07 4.44 6.54
C SER A 53 -1.78 5.27 6.50
N THR A 54 -1.65 6.11 5.49
CA THR A 54 -0.41 6.87 5.22
C THR A 54 -0.72 8.35 5.04
N ASP A 55 -0.06 9.19 5.83
CA ASP A 55 0.02 10.64 5.59
C ASP A 55 1.02 10.90 4.46
N SER A 56 0.53 10.93 3.23
CA SER A 56 1.36 11.15 2.04
C SER A 56 2.00 12.54 2.02
N LYS A 57 1.40 13.53 2.68
CA LYS A 57 1.94 14.89 2.76
C LYS A 57 3.23 14.95 3.58
N ASN A 58 3.29 14.21 4.69
CA ASN A 58 4.44 14.19 5.59
C ASN A 58 5.31 12.94 5.42
N GLY A 59 4.95 12.02 4.55
CA GLY A 59 5.71 10.80 4.32
C GLY A 59 5.72 9.84 5.51
N THR A 60 4.59 9.74 6.24
CA THR A 60 4.48 9.01 7.51
C THR A 60 3.43 7.92 7.41
N ILE A 61 3.77 6.69 7.80
CA ILE A 61 2.80 5.62 8.02
C ILE A 61 2.14 5.88 9.38
N ILE A 62 0.85 6.25 9.36
CA ILE A 62 0.07 6.50 10.57
C ILE A 62 -0.17 5.21 11.33
N TYR A 63 -0.63 4.19 10.59
CA TYR A 63 -0.91 2.88 11.14
C TYR A 63 -0.83 1.80 10.09
N SER A 64 -0.15 0.72 10.41
CA SER A 64 -0.11 -0.50 9.61
C SER A 64 -0.31 -1.72 10.53
N SER A 65 -1.47 -2.36 10.44
CA SER A 65 -1.80 -3.54 11.26
C SER A 65 -0.87 -4.73 10.96
N TYR A 66 -0.52 -4.91 9.68
CA TYR A 66 0.31 -6.02 9.23
C TYR A 66 1.74 -5.97 9.79
N PHE A 67 2.33 -4.77 9.87
CA PHE A 67 3.69 -4.57 10.39
C PHE A 67 3.71 -4.14 11.86
N GLY A 68 2.57 -3.77 12.44
CA GLY A 68 2.50 -3.20 13.78
C GLY A 68 3.04 -1.76 13.88
N PHE A 69 3.24 -1.08 12.77
CA PHE A 69 3.79 0.28 12.75
C PHE A 69 2.75 1.31 13.19
N LYS A 70 3.21 2.31 13.94
CA LYS A 70 2.39 3.45 14.38
C LYS A 70 3.22 4.73 14.31
N ASN A 71 2.75 5.71 13.54
CA ASN A 71 3.36 7.04 13.38
C ASN A 71 4.85 6.99 13.03
N VAL A 72 5.25 6.14 12.08
CA VAL A 72 6.65 6.01 11.64
C VAL A 72 6.92 6.86 10.41
N ALA A 73 7.95 7.69 10.47
CA ALA A 73 8.30 8.67 9.43
C ALA A 73 9.11 8.02 8.30
N LEU A 74 8.46 7.25 7.43
CA LEU A 74 9.09 6.45 6.37
C LEU A 74 9.96 7.28 5.43
N ALA A 75 9.47 8.37 4.90
CA ALA A 75 10.23 9.21 3.98
C ALA A 75 11.47 9.82 4.64
N LYS A 76 11.37 10.19 5.92
CA LYS A 76 12.52 10.71 6.70
C LYS A 76 13.56 9.62 6.95
N GLU A 77 13.13 8.41 7.28
CA GLU A 77 14.04 7.28 7.53
C GLU A 77 14.81 6.90 6.26
N MET A 78 14.12 6.80 5.11
CA MET A 78 14.73 6.55 3.80
C MET A 78 15.83 7.56 3.45
N LYS A 79 15.67 8.83 3.85
CA LYS A 79 16.64 9.90 3.61
C LYS A 79 17.96 9.75 4.37
N LYS A 80 18.09 8.78 5.26
CA LYS A 80 19.40 8.42 5.85
C LYS A 80 20.31 7.68 4.85
N TYR A 81 19.72 7.09 3.81
CA TYR A 81 20.41 6.23 2.84
C TYR A 81 20.45 6.83 1.44
N VAL A 82 19.53 7.73 1.09
CA VAL A 82 19.43 8.34 -0.24
C VAL A 82 19.21 9.85 -0.12
N ASN A 83 19.78 10.62 -1.05
CA ASN A 83 19.73 12.10 -1.03
C ASN A 83 18.72 12.67 -2.05
N ILE A 84 17.71 11.90 -2.42
CA ILE A 84 16.66 12.31 -3.36
C ILE A 84 15.28 12.38 -2.66
N PRO A 85 14.28 13.05 -3.26
CA PRO A 85 12.93 13.08 -2.72
C PRO A 85 12.34 11.67 -2.56
N VAL A 86 11.72 11.42 -1.41
CA VAL A 86 11.01 10.17 -1.13
C VAL A 86 9.54 10.49 -0.81
N TYR A 87 8.63 9.88 -1.56
CA TYR A 87 7.20 10.02 -1.38
C TYR A 87 6.59 8.67 -1.00
N CYS A 88 5.60 8.67 -0.13
CA CYS A 88 4.84 7.46 0.16
C CYS A 88 3.34 7.73 0.24
N ASP A 89 2.54 6.75 -0.12
CA ASP A 89 1.10 6.73 0.08
C ASP A 89 0.65 5.30 0.35
N ASN A 90 -0.62 5.13 0.69
CA ASN A 90 -1.23 3.80 0.75
C ASN A 90 -1.11 3.10 -0.62
N ASP A 91 -0.84 1.80 -0.62
CA ASP A 91 -0.62 0.99 -1.82
C ASP A 91 -1.84 0.99 -2.76
N ALA A 92 -3.06 0.91 -2.23
CA ALA A 92 -4.28 0.98 -3.04
C ALA A 92 -4.53 2.39 -3.61
N ASN A 93 -4.15 3.45 -2.90
CA ASN A 93 -4.14 4.81 -3.45
C ASN A 93 -3.14 4.93 -4.61
N CYS A 94 -1.94 4.39 -4.46
CA CYS A 94 -0.93 4.36 -5.53
C CYS A 94 -1.46 3.61 -6.76
N TYR A 95 -2.11 2.46 -6.54
CA TYR A 95 -2.74 1.68 -7.61
C TYR A 95 -3.86 2.50 -8.29
N ALA A 96 -4.74 3.12 -7.51
CA ALA A 96 -5.82 3.95 -8.05
C ALA A 96 -5.29 5.13 -8.87
N LEU A 97 -4.23 5.78 -8.41
CA LEU A 97 -3.59 6.86 -9.15
C LEU A 97 -2.95 6.37 -10.45
N ALA A 98 -2.32 5.20 -10.45
CA ALA A 98 -1.75 4.60 -11.65
C ALA A 98 -2.84 4.30 -12.69
N GLU A 99 -3.96 3.68 -12.29
CA GLU A 99 -5.10 3.41 -13.17
C GLU A 99 -5.72 4.71 -13.74
N ASN A 100 -5.77 5.76 -12.94
CA ASN A 100 -6.26 7.05 -13.38
C ASN A 100 -5.31 7.74 -14.37
N ARG A 101 -4.00 7.61 -14.20
CA ARG A 101 -3.01 8.29 -15.03
C ARG A 101 -2.72 7.55 -16.34
N ILE A 102 -2.60 6.24 -16.30
CA ILE A 102 -2.11 5.43 -17.43
C ILE A 102 -2.92 4.16 -17.68
N GLY A 103 -3.89 3.83 -16.83
CA GLY A 103 -4.65 2.58 -16.88
C GLY A 103 -6.11 2.75 -17.32
N ALA A 104 -6.98 1.90 -16.77
CA ALA A 104 -8.38 1.72 -17.20
C ALA A 104 -9.27 2.94 -16.99
N THR A 105 -8.92 3.82 -16.04
CA THR A 105 -9.69 5.03 -15.73
C THR A 105 -9.05 6.33 -16.24
N LYS A 106 -8.10 6.21 -17.18
CA LYS A 106 -7.42 7.37 -17.79
C LYS A 106 -8.42 8.32 -18.40
N GLY A 107 -8.31 9.60 -18.04
CA GLY A 107 -9.18 10.68 -18.52
C GLY A 107 -10.49 10.85 -17.75
N LEU A 108 -10.76 10.02 -16.77
CA LEU A 108 -11.90 10.16 -15.86
C LEU A 108 -11.47 10.94 -14.61
N ARG A 109 -12.13 12.07 -14.36
CA ARG A 109 -11.77 12.95 -13.24
C ARG A 109 -12.20 12.44 -11.86
N ASN A 110 -13.25 11.62 -11.82
CA ASN A 110 -13.84 11.10 -10.59
C ASN A 110 -14.02 9.60 -10.74
N THR A 111 -13.28 8.82 -9.93
CA THR A 111 -13.28 7.36 -10.00
C THR A 111 -13.14 6.74 -8.62
N VAL A 112 -13.67 5.55 -8.48
CA VAL A 112 -13.42 4.65 -7.34
C VAL A 112 -12.79 3.38 -7.91
N ILE A 113 -11.64 3.04 -7.43
CA ILE A 113 -10.93 1.80 -7.78
C ILE A 113 -10.93 0.90 -6.56
N ILE A 114 -11.36 -0.35 -6.72
CA ILE A 114 -11.40 -1.35 -5.66
C ILE A 114 -10.39 -2.43 -6.00
N THR A 115 -9.53 -2.76 -5.04
CA THR A 115 -8.59 -3.87 -5.11
C THR A 115 -9.12 -5.03 -4.28
N ILE A 116 -9.19 -6.22 -4.89
CA ILE A 116 -9.59 -7.47 -4.23
C ILE A 116 -8.40 -8.42 -4.26
N GLY A 117 -7.83 -8.69 -3.08
CA GLY A 117 -6.65 -9.51 -2.93
C GLY A 117 -6.64 -10.14 -1.54
N THR A 118 -5.49 -10.17 -0.88
CA THR A 118 -5.32 -10.63 0.51
C THR A 118 -6.34 -9.95 1.43
N ALA A 119 -6.55 -8.65 1.24
CA ALA A 119 -7.64 -7.86 1.81
C ALA A 119 -8.47 -7.22 0.70
N ILE A 120 -9.45 -6.40 1.06
CA ILE A 120 -10.16 -5.50 0.15
C ILE A 120 -9.81 -4.08 0.54
N SER A 121 -9.35 -3.31 -0.42
CA SER A 121 -9.00 -1.90 -0.25
C SER A 121 -9.36 -1.14 -1.52
N GLY A 122 -9.00 0.12 -1.63
CA GLY A 122 -9.16 0.88 -2.86
C GLY A 122 -8.68 2.31 -2.72
N GLY A 123 -8.89 3.08 -3.78
CA GLY A 123 -8.60 4.49 -3.81
C GLY A 123 -9.73 5.27 -4.46
N ILE A 124 -9.93 6.47 -3.97
CA ILE A 124 -10.92 7.41 -4.49
C ILE A 124 -10.19 8.55 -5.17
N ILE A 125 -10.53 8.81 -6.42
CA ILE A 125 -10.06 9.97 -7.19
C ILE A 125 -11.22 10.97 -7.28
N ILE A 126 -10.98 12.19 -6.90
CA ILE A 126 -11.92 13.32 -7.07
C ILE A 126 -11.15 14.47 -7.73
N GLU A 127 -11.65 14.96 -8.84
CA GLU A 127 -11.02 16.05 -9.63
C GLU A 127 -9.53 15.77 -9.93
N ASP A 128 -9.25 14.56 -10.43
CA ASP A 128 -7.92 14.08 -10.79
C ASP A 128 -6.93 13.92 -9.62
N LYS A 129 -7.40 13.94 -8.38
CA LYS A 129 -6.57 13.83 -7.16
C LYS A 129 -7.05 12.70 -6.27
N ILE A 130 -6.12 12.03 -5.61
CA ILE A 130 -6.45 11.10 -4.53
C ILE A 130 -7.21 11.85 -3.44
N TYR A 131 -8.33 11.27 -3.02
CA TYR A 131 -9.09 11.71 -1.86
C TYR A 131 -8.74 10.82 -0.66
N PRO A 132 -7.87 11.28 0.25
CA PRO A 132 -7.39 10.46 1.36
C PRO A 132 -8.40 10.36 2.51
N GLY A 133 -9.42 11.24 2.54
CA GLY A 133 -10.28 11.43 3.70
C GLY A 133 -9.59 12.20 4.84
N LEU A 134 -10.36 12.50 5.89
CA LEU A 134 -9.87 13.28 7.03
C LEU A 134 -8.75 12.56 7.81
N ALA A 135 -8.85 11.23 7.93
CA ALA A 135 -7.91 10.39 8.68
C ALA A 135 -7.10 9.43 7.79
N TYR A 136 -6.93 9.77 6.51
CA TYR A 136 -6.20 8.95 5.52
C TYR A 136 -6.75 7.53 5.35
N GLY A 137 -8.04 7.34 5.60
CA GLY A 137 -8.70 6.03 5.52
C GLY A 137 -9.86 5.96 4.53
N ALA A 138 -9.97 6.88 3.56
CA ALA A 138 -11.10 6.93 2.64
C ALA A 138 -11.24 5.66 1.78
N GLY A 139 -10.14 5.01 1.44
CA GLY A 139 -10.10 3.79 0.60
C GLY A 139 -10.24 2.47 1.36
N GLU A 140 -10.49 2.47 2.67
CA GLU A 140 -10.61 1.27 3.51
C GLU A 140 -11.95 0.54 3.33
N PHE A 141 -12.33 0.27 2.07
CA PHE A 141 -13.63 -0.33 1.71
C PHE A 141 -13.85 -1.71 2.32
N GLY A 142 -12.79 -2.50 2.45
CA GLY A 142 -12.84 -3.83 3.04
C GLY A 142 -13.34 -3.84 4.48
N HIS A 143 -13.25 -2.71 5.17
CA HIS A 143 -13.69 -2.57 6.55
C HIS A 143 -15.11 -1.98 6.69
N HIS A 144 -15.85 -1.78 5.59
CA HIS A 144 -17.28 -1.49 5.67
C HIS A 144 -18.04 -2.72 6.17
N VAL A 145 -18.87 -2.54 7.19
CA VAL A 145 -19.73 -3.61 7.72
C VAL A 145 -20.86 -3.85 6.75
N ILE A 146 -20.89 -5.03 6.12
CA ILE A 146 -21.95 -5.47 5.21
C ILE A 146 -22.94 -6.43 5.85
N ILE A 147 -22.55 -7.10 6.95
CA ILE A 147 -23.42 -7.97 7.75
C ILE A 147 -23.23 -7.61 9.22
N TYR A 148 -24.27 -7.04 9.82
CA TYR A 148 -24.25 -6.71 11.24
C TYR A 148 -24.09 -7.96 12.11
N GLY A 149 -23.13 -7.96 13.04
CA GLY A 149 -22.84 -9.11 13.91
C GLY A 149 -22.29 -10.34 13.19
N GLY A 150 -21.86 -10.20 11.93
CA GLY A 150 -21.34 -11.30 11.11
C GLY A 150 -19.92 -11.75 11.48
N GLU A 151 -19.18 -12.29 10.49
CA GLU A 151 -17.85 -12.86 10.65
C GLU A 151 -16.84 -11.85 11.24
N GLN A 152 -15.97 -12.36 12.11
CA GLN A 152 -14.93 -11.56 12.72
C GLN A 152 -13.91 -11.10 11.66
N CYS A 153 -13.58 -9.81 11.66
CA CYS A 153 -12.54 -9.21 10.83
C CYS A 153 -11.25 -9.00 11.62
N GLU A 154 -10.11 -9.09 10.95
CA GLU A 154 -8.78 -8.82 11.55
C GLU A 154 -8.66 -7.40 12.17
N CYS A 155 -9.50 -6.46 11.73
CA CYS A 155 -9.56 -5.12 12.34
C CYS A 155 -10.25 -5.07 13.70
N GLY A 156 -10.72 -6.22 14.24
CA GLY A 156 -11.40 -6.35 15.52
C GLY A 156 -12.92 -6.12 15.47
N ARG A 157 -13.49 -5.71 14.34
CA ARG A 157 -14.94 -5.58 14.13
C ARG A 157 -15.53 -6.84 13.53
N ASN A 158 -16.85 -6.95 13.54
CA ASN A 158 -17.58 -8.05 12.90
C ASN A 158 -18.32 -7.55 11.66
N GLY A 159 -18.39 -8.41 10.64
CA GLY A 159 -19.23 -8.19 9.48
C GLY A 159 -18.62 -7.34 8.37
N CYS A 160 -17.32 -7.05 8.43
CA CYS A 160 -16.59 -6.30 7.39
C CYS A 160 -16.63 -7.04 6.04
N TRP A 161 -16.70 -6.30 4.95
CA TRP A 161 -16.70 -6.87 3.59
C TRP A 161 -15.50 -7.80 3.34
N ALA A 162 -14.29 -7.43 3.77
CA ALA A 162 -13.10 -8.25 3.63
C ALA A 162 -13.22 -9.63 4.32
N ALA A 163 -14.02 -9.75 5.37
CA ALA A 163 -14.25 -11.03 6.03
C ALA A 163 -15.04 -12.03 5.18
N TYR A 164 -15.65 -11.58 4.07
CA TYR A 164 -16.46 -12.43 3.18
C TYR A 164 -15.89 -12.58 1.78
N ALA A 165 -15.21 -11.56 1.24
CA ALA A 165 -14.86 -11.52 -0.18
C ALA A 165 -13.37 -11.30 -0.46
N SER A 166 -12.51 -11.36 0.56
CA SER A 166 -11.06 -11.35 0.38
C SER A 166 -10.53 -12.74 0.04
N THR A 167 -9.28 -12.81 -0.43
CA THR A 167 -8.58 -14.09 -0.63
C THR A 167 -8.47 -14.88 0.69
N HIS A 168 -8.27 -14.21 1.82
CA HIS A 168 -8.28 -14.86 3.14
C HIS A 168 -9.62 -15.52 3.44
N ALA A 169 -10.74 -14.83 3.16
CA ALA A 169 -12.07 -15.40 3.33
C ALA A 169 -12.27 -16.62 2.43
N LEU A 170 -11.90 -16.51 1.16
CA LEU A 170 -12.01 -17.62 0.19
C LEU A 170 -11.22 -18.86 0.67
N VAL A 171 -9.97 -18.68 1.11
CA VAL A 171 -9.13 -19.78 1.59
C VAL A 171 -9.70 -20.40 2.87
N ARG A 172 -10.20 -19.58 3.81
CA ARG A 172 -10.89 -20.05 5.02
C ARG A 172 -12.08 -20.92 4.66
N ASP A 173 -12.96 -20.44 3.79
CA ASP A 173 -14.21 -21.11 3.44
C ASP A 173 -13.92 -22.40 2.65
N ALA A 174 -12.96 -22.39 1.75
CA ALA A 174 -12.52 -23.60 1.05
C ALA A 174 -11.98 -24.68 2.01
N ARG A 175 -11.22 -24.29 3.03
CA ARG A 175 -10.73 -25.22 4.06
C ARG A 175 -11.88 -25.82 4.88
N ILE A 176 -12.86 -25.02 5.28
CA ILE A 176 -14.05 -25.49 6.01
C ILE A 176 -14.83 -26.50 5.17
N MET A 177 -15.00 -26.23 3.87
CA MET A 177 -15.72 -27.12 2.94
C MET A 177 -14.97 -28.43 2.68
N ALA A 178 -13.63 -28.40 2.64
CA ALA A 178 -12.80 -29.58 2.37
C ALA A 178 -12.75 -30.58 3.54
N VAL A 179 -13.15 -30.19 4.75
CA VAL A 179 -13.17 -31.04 5.97
C VAL A 179 -14.55 -31.66 6.23
N ARG A 180 -15.57 -31.23 5.49
CA ARG A 180 -16.92 -31.80 5.51
C ARG A 180 -17.09 -32.91 4.51
#